data_ac1994a1382479c695351fb3f562651a
#
_entry.id   ac1994a1382479c695351fb3f562651a
#
_cell.length_a   1.000
_cell.length_b   1.000
_cell.length_c   1.000
_cell.angle_alpha   90.00
_cell.angle_beta   90.00
_cell.angle_gamma   90.00
#
_symmetry.space_group_name_H-M   'P 1'
#
loop_
_entity.id
_entity.type
_entity.pdbx_description
1 polymer ?
#
loop_
_entity_poly.entity_id
_entity_poly.type
_entity_poly.pdbx_seq_one_letter_code
_entity_poly.pdbx_strand_id
1 'polypeptide(L)'
;MGGQPQLPGTDGVGGIEPLGVSSTPLVTGGRALEQRSGASNSNSMNSSNCFQFPSVLLTNANHVLNKLDELYCIVSDRRADIICITESWLDSATPDALCMIGDYSIYRKDRLSGPGGGVLCYVSTAIQSYVVSPVVSASSEFEILWVLLRPRVLPRPLSCIVLAVLYVPPWYNVELSRALRSYILSCVDFFRTKYSHPSFIICGDFNSFDTDFCYKLLHFKQM
;
A
#
# COMPACT_ATOMS: atom_id res chain seq x y z
N MET A 1 -38.65 6.62 53.86
CA MET A 1 -38.75 7.09 52.47
C MET A 1 -37.47 6.75 51.81
N GLY A 2 -37.46 5.64 51.08
CA GLY A 2 -36.27 5.08 50.45
C GLY A 2 -36.11 5.56 49.02
N GLY A 3 -34.95 6.13 48.66
CA GLY A 3 -34.58 6.38 47.30
C GLY A 3 -33.72 5.23 46.79
N GLN A 4 -34.18 4.54 45.75
CA GLN A 4 -33.38 3.56 45.01
C GLN A 4 -32.38 4.28 44.12
N PRO A 5 -31.13 3.78 43.99
CA PRO A 5 -30.19 4.28 43.00
C PRO A 5 -30.55 3.74 41.62
N GLN A 6 -30.64 4.63 40.63
CA GLN A 6 -30.75 4.28 39.20
C GLN A 6 -29.42 3.73 38.70
N LEU A 7 -29.49 2.63 37.97
CA LEU A 7 -28.40 2.06 37.19
C LEU A 7 -28.08 2.96 35.98
N PRO A 8 -26.80 3.16 35.61
CA PRO A 8 -26.44 3.89 34.41
C PRO A 8 -26.76 3.07 33.18
N GLY A 9 -27.30 3.76 32.15
CA GLY A 9 -27.66 3.21 30.87
C GLY A 9 -26.47 2.60 30.13
N THR A 10 -26.76 1.53 29.42
CA THR A 10 -25.84 0.87 28.49
C THR A 10 -25.65 1.75 27.27
N ASP A 11 -24.52 2.45 27.25
CA ASP A 11 -24.12 3.22 26.07
C ASP A 11 -23.59 2.29 24.97
N GLY A 12 -24.19 2.47 23.82
CA GLY A 12 -23.67 2.38 22.48
C GLY A 12 -22.68 1.26 22.14
N VAL A 13 -23.21 0.17 21.59
CA VAL A 13 -22.43 -0.71 20.72
C VAL A 13 -21.95 0.15 19.54
N GLY A 14 -20.69 0.53 19.55
CA GLY A 14 -20.03 1.19 18.41
C GLY A 14 -20.11 0.29 17.20
N GLY A 15 -20.84 0.73 16.18
CA GLY A 15 -20.95 0.02 14.92
C GLY A 15 -19.56 -0.12 14.30
N ILE A 16 -19.20 -1.36 13.99
CA ILE A 16 -17.98 -1.68 13.23
C ILE A 16 -18.25 -1.26 11.79
N GLU A 17 -17.58 -0.21 11.31
CA GLU A 17 -17.65 0.13 9.88
C GLU A 17 -16.85 -0.88 9.08
N PRO A 18 -17.37 -1.38 7.94
CA PRO A 18 -16.66 -2.32 7.08
C PRO A 18 -15.45 -1.65 6.40
N LEU A 19 -14.43 -2.46 6.05
CA LEU A 19 -13.27 -2.00 5.31
C LEU A 19 -13.68 -1.34 3.99
N GLY A 20 -13.39 -0.05 3.83
CA GLY A 20 -13.58 0.66 2.57
C GLY A 20 -12.56 0.18 1.54
N VAL A 21 -12.99 -0.69 0.62
CA VAL A 21 -12.14 -1.17 -0.48
C VAL A 21 -12.24 -0.19 -1.65
N SER A 22 -11.22 0.63 -1.85
CA SER A 22 -11.09 1.42 -3.07
C SER A 22 -10.56 0.53 -4.19
N SER A 23 -11.38 0.29 -5.20
CA SER A 23 -11.06 -0.59 -6.33
C SER A 23 -10.33 0.10 -7.48
N THR A 24 -9.77 1.28 -7.28
CA THR A 24 -9.06 1.99 -8.35
C THR A 24 -7.57 2.03 -8.07
N PRO A 25 -6.77 1.08 -8.60
CA PRO A 25 -5.33 1.22 -8.60
C PRO A 25 -4.95 2.29 -9.64
N LEU A 26 -4.22 3.30 -9.22
CA LEU A 26 -3.52 4.20 -10.13
C LEU A 26 -2.36 3.43 -10.77
N VAL A 27 -2.66 2.63 -11.79
CA VAL A 27 -1.66 2.02 -12.66
C VAL A 27 -1.45 2.96 -13.84
N THR A 28 -0.41 3.76 -13.78
CA THR A 28 0.03 4.53 -14.95
C THR A 28 0.99 3.68 -15.78
N GLY A 29 0.52 3.22 -16.93
CA GLY A 29 1.37 2.66 -17.97
C GLY A 29 0.96 1.26 -18.42
N GLY A 30 -0.11 1.16 -19.21
CA GLY A 30 -0.45 -0.02 -19.99
C GLY A 30 -1.81 0.14 -20.67
N ARG A 31 -1.81 0.35 -21.97
CA ARG A 31 -3.03 0.38 -22.80
C ARG A 31 -3.79 -0.94 -22.64
N ALA A 32 -5.05 -0.87 -22.20
CA ALA A 32 -5.98 -2.00 -22.22
C ALA A 32 -6.18 -2.45 -23.68
N LEU A 33 -5.91 -3.72 -23.97
CA LEU A 33 -6.31 -4.37 -25.21
C LEU A 33 -7.69 -4.99 -25.00
N GLU A 34 -8.66 -4.53 -25.79
CA GLU A 34 -10.01 -5.09 -25.85
C GLU A 34 -9.98 -6.58 -26.19
N GLN A 35 -10.70 -7.36 -25.41
CA GLN A 35 -10.97 -8.76 -25.71
C GLN A 35 -12.03 -8.84 -26.81
N ARG A 36 -11.64 -9.32 -27.98
CA ARG A 36 -12.58 -9.86 -28.99
C ARG A 36 -12.79 -11.35 -28.73
N SER A 37 -14.03 -11.72 -28.48
CA SER A 37 -14.51 -13.11 -28.45
C SER A 37 -14.47 -13.74 -29.85
N GLY A 38 -13.85 -14.90 -29.97
CA GLY A 38 -13.88 -15.70 -31.21
C GLY A 38 -13.29 -17.08 -31.03
N ALA A 39 -14.18 -18.06 -30.98
CA ALA A 39 -14.08 -19.47 -31.38
C ALA A 39 -12.83 -20.32 -31.05
N SER A 40 -13.14 -21.41 -30.38
CA SER A 40 -12.38 -22.64 -30.14
C SER A 40 -11.44 -23.09 -31.27
N ASN A 41 -10.16 -23.31 -30.92
CA ASN A 41 -9.37 -24.40 -31.50
C ASN A 41 -8.33 -24.89 -30.49
N SER A 42 -8.44 -26.17 -30.15
CA SER A 42 -7.50 -26.93 -29.34
C SER A 42 -6.17 -27.06 -30.09
N ASN A 43 -5.12 -26.39 -29.60
CA ASN A 43 -3.74 -26.86 -29.86
C ASN A 43 -2.82 -26.39 -28.69
N SER A 44 -2.15 -27.40 -28.18
CA SER A 44 -0.95 -27.47 -27.35
C SER A 44 -0.22 -26.16 -27.00
N MET A 45 -0.06 -25.98 -25.71
CA MET A 45 1.12 -25.47 -25.00
C MET A 45 2.02 -24.50 -25.77
N ASN A 46 1.66 -23.24 -25.77
CA ASN A 46 2.61 -22.17 -25.66
C ASN A 46 2.18 -21.37 -24.41
N SER A 47 2.85 -21.62 -23.27
CA SER A 47 2.84 -20.68 -22.18
C SER A 47 3.52 -19.41 -22.69
N SER A 48 2.76 -18.55 -23.35
CA SER A 48 3.17 -17.19 -23.59
C SER A 48 3.58 -16.65 -22.23
N ASN A 49 4.85 -16.27 -22.08
CA ASN A 49 5.37 -15.51 -20.95
C ASN A 49 4.59 -14.19 -20.88
N CYS A 50 3.36 -14.25 -20.38
CA CYS A 50 2.56 -13.08 -20.17
C CYS A 50 3.16 -12.36 -18.95
N PHE A 51 3.82 -11.25 -19.20
CA PHE A 51 4.32 -10.38 -18.15
C PHE A 51 3.13 -9.89 -17.33
N GLN A 52 3.11 -10.23 -16.06
CA GLN A 52 2.06 -9.79 -15.17
C GLN A 52 2.69 -8.95 -14.06
N PHE A 53 2.23 -7.71 -13.93
CA PHE A 53 2.55 -6.91 -12.76
C PHE A 53 1.85 -7.49 -11.54
N PRO A 54 2.46 -7.39 -10.34
CA PRO A 54 1.80 -7.81 -9.12
C PRO A 54 0.48 -7.06 -8.91
N SER A 55 -0.55 -7.80 -8.52
CA SER A 55 -1.82 -7.24 -8.13
C SER A 55 -1.70 -6.55 -6.77
N VAL A 56 -2.29 -5.36 -6.64
CA VAL A 56 -2.22 -4.55 -5.42
C VAL A 56 -3.63 -4.32 -4.88
N LEU A 57 -3.83 -4.67 -3.62
CA LEU A 57 -5.00 -4.29 -2.83
C LEU A 57 -4.60 -3.14 -1.90
N LEU A 58 -5.37 -2.06 -1.89
CA LEU A 58 -5.20 -0.94 -0.96
C LEU A 58 -6.45 -0.78 -0.11
N THR A 59 -6.28 -0.62 1.19
CA THR A 59 -7.38 -0.36 2.12
C THR A 59 -6.92 0.52 3.28
N ASN A 60 -7.84 1.33 3.82
CA ASN A 60 -7.68 1.99 5.11
C ASN A 60 -8.31 1.08 6.18
N ALA A 61 -7.53 0.62 7.16
CA ALA A 61 -8.00 -0.34 8.15
C ALA A 61 -8.68 0.32 9.35
N ASN A 62 -8.32 1.56 9.66
CA ASN A 62 -8.76 2.20 10.90
C ASN A 62 -8.66 1.22 12.10
N HIS A 63 -7.44 0.84 12.42
CA HIS A 63 -7.06 -0.17 13.43
C HIS A 63 -7.10 -1.63 12.91
N VAL A 64 -5.99 -2.07 12.31
CA VAL A 64 -5.88 -3.37 11.61
C VAL A 64 -6.17 -4.59 12.49
N LEU A 65 -5.80 -4.56 13.77
CA LEU A 65 -6.02 -5.71 14.66
C LEU A 65 -7.51 -6.04 14.85
N ASN A 66 -8.38 -5.05 14.72
CA ASN A 66 -9.83 -5.24 14.83
C ASN A 66 -10.46 -5.76 13.52
N LYS A 67 -9.68 -5.84 12.45
CA LYS A 67 -10.14 -6.15 11.09
C LYS A 67 -9.42 -7.36 10.48
N LEU A 68 -8.65 -8.11 11.27
CA LEU A 68 -7.86 -9.22 10.76
C LEU A 68 -8.71 -10.30 10.10
N ASP A 69 -9.83 -10.68 10.70
CA ASP A 69 -10.71 -11.71 10.14
C ASP A 69 -11.31 -11.27 8.79
N GLU A 70 -11.72 -9.99 8.69
CA GLU A 70 -12.21 -9.42 7.46
C GLU A 70 -11.12 -9.36 6.40
N LEU A 71 -9.91 -8.98 6.81
CA LEU A 71 -8.73 -8.94 5.93
C LEU A 71 -8.38 -10.34 5.43
N TYR A 72 -8.42 -11.37 6.29
CA TYR A 72 -8.24 -12.77 5.91
C TYR A 72 -9.23 -13.21 4.83
N CYS A 73 -10.50 -12.88 4.99
CA CYS A 73 -11.53 -13.19 3.99
C CYS A 73 -11.23 -12.52 2.64
N ILE A 74 -10.92 -11.22 2.66
CA ILE A 74 -10.61 -10.44 1.44
C ILE A 74 -9.37 -11.02 0.73
N VAL A 75 -8.33 -11.36 1.47
CA VAL A 75 -7.09 -11.92 0.93
C VAL A 75 -7.33 -13.29 0.31
N SER A 76 -8.10 -14.15 0.99
CA SER A 76 -8.44 -15.50 0.50
C SER A 76 -9.22 -15.44 -0.82
N ASP A 77 -10.15 -14.50 -0.93
CA ASP A 77 -11.00 -14.34 -2.12
C ASP A 77 -10.24 -13.72 -3.29
N ARG A 78 -9.45 -12.68 -3.04
CA ARG A 78 -8.83 -11.87 -4.09
C ARG A 78 -7.41 -12.30 -4.46
N ARG A 79 -6.71 -13.02 -3.59
CA ARG A 79 -5.34 -13.50 -3.79
C ARG A 79 -4.40 -12.41 -4.32
N ALA A 80 -4.50 -11.21 -3.74
CA ALA A 80 -3.63 -10.11 -4.13
C ALA A 80 -2.17 -10.43 -3.83
N ASP A 81 -1.26 -10.08 -4.74
CA ASP A 81 0.18 -10.26 -4.52
C ASP A 81 0.72 -9.30 -3.45
N ILE A 82 0.11 -8.13 -3.34
CA ILE A 82 0.51 -7.06 -2.44
C ILE A 82 -0.73 -6.48 -1.78
N ILE A 83 -0.68 -6.28 -0.47
CA ILE A 83 -1.76 -5.65 0.29
C ILE A 83 -1.18 -4.46 1.04
N CYS A 84 -1.65 -3.27 0.70
CA CYS A 84 -1.23 -2.01 1.31
C CYS A 84 -2.33 -1.52 2.25
N ILE A 85 -1.96 -1.20 3.47
CA ILE A 85 -2.88 -0.76 4.52
C ILE A 85 -2.42 0.58 5.05
N THR A 86 -3.32 1.53 5.13
CA THR A 86 -3.17 2.78 5.86
C THR A 86 -3.98 2.73 7.15
N GLU A 87 -3.63 3.57 8.10
CA GLU A 87 -4.23 3.58 9.44
C GLU A 87 -4.17 2.21 10.12
N SER A 88 -2.97 1.62 10.15
CA SER A 88 -2.74 0.33 10.80
C SER A 88 -2.97 0.39 12.32
N TRP A 89 -2.69 1.55 12.93
CA TRP A 89 -2.75 1.80 14.38
C TRP A 89 -1.87 0.83 15.18
N LEU A 90 -0.82 0.31 14.53
CA LEU A 90 0.19 -0.50 15.20
C LEU A 90 1.23 0.40 15.85
N ASP A 91 1.86 -0.12 16.88
CA ASP A 91 2.94 0.51 17.62
C ASP A 91 4.11 -0.46 17.85
N SER A 92 5.21 0.04 18.37
CA SER A 92 6.40 -0.76 18.65
C SER A 92 6.20 -1.87 19.69
N ALA A 93 5.13 -1.83 20.49
CA ALA A 93 4.80 -2.84 21.46
C ALA A 93 4.01 -4.02 20.83
N THR A 94 3.44 -3.81 19.66
CA THR A 94 2.66 -4.82 18.94
C THR A 94 3.59 -5.74 18.13
N PRO A 95 3.72 -7.04 18.49
CA PRO A 95 4.54 -7.98 17.72
C PRO A 95 3.93 -8.24 16.33
N ASP A 96 4.78 -8.39 15.32
CA ASP A 96 4.34 -8.72 13.95
C ASP A 96 3.52 -10.02 13.90
N ALA A 97 3.82 -10.98 14.79
CA ALA A 97 3.10 -12.25 14.88
C ALA A 97 1.58 -12.10 15.10
N LEU A 98 1.14 -11.00 15.70
CA LEU A 98 -0.29 -10.73 15.92
C LEU A 98 -1.04 -10.29 14.67
N CYS A 99 -0.33 -9.82 13.66
CA CYS A 99 -0.90 -9.33 12.41
C CYS A 99 -0.36 -10.04 11.16
N MET A 100 0.34 -11.17 11.32
CA MET A 100 0.78 -11.97 10.17
C MET A 100 -0.41 -12.60 9.44
N ILE A 101 -0.33 -12.61 8.10
CA ILE A 101 -1.31 -13.24 7.22
C ILE A 101 -0.61 -14.29 6.37
N GLY A 102 -0.99 -15.57 6.54
CA GLY A 102 -0.60 -16.69 5.68
C GLY A 102 0.79 -16.58 5.04
N ASP A 103 0.85 -16.77 3.73
CA ASP A 103 2.09 -16.75 2.94
C ASP A 103 2.54 -15.35 2.52
N TYR A 104 2.50 -14.39 3.45
CA TYR A 104 2.93 -13.01 3.19
C TYR A 104 4.09 -12.59 4.11
N SER A 105 5.03 -11.87 3.53
CA SER A 105 6.00 -11.09 4.30
C SER A 105 5.35 -9.79 4.75
N ILE A 106 5.58 -9.39 6.00
CA ILE A 106 5.02 -8.17 6.59
C ILE A 106 6.08 -7.08 6.65
N TYR A 107 5.69 -5.86 6.28
CA TYR A 107 6.49 -4.65 6.38
C TYR A 107 5.62 -3.53 6.93
N ARG A 108 6.13 -2.77 7.90
CA ARG A 108 5.34 -1.71 8.51
C ARG A 108 6.18 -0.51 8.87
N LYS A 109 5.54 0.63 8.98
CA LYS A 109 6.06 1.85 9.56
C LYS A 109 4.99 2.45 10.46
N ASP A 110 5.18 2.29 11.74
CA ASP A 110 4.27 2.79 12.74
C ASP A 110 4.43 4.30 12.91
N ARG A 111 3.36 4.97 13.33
CA ARG A 111 3.42 6.36 13.74
C ARG A 111 4.26 6.49 15.00
N LEU A 112 5.19 7.47 15.01
CA LEU A 112 6.09 7.67 16.14
C LEU A 112 5.43 8.38 17.33
N SER A 113 4.39 9.19 17.07
CA SER A 113 3.75 9.99 18.10
C SER A 113 2.26 10.21 17.82
N GLY A 114 1.46 10.17 18.87
CA GLY A 114 0.01 10.36 18.80
C GLY A 114 -0.75 9.10 18.37
N PRO A 115 -2.08 9.10 18.51
CA PRO A 115 -2.93 7.96 18.17
C PRO A 115 -3.13 7.85 16.65
N GLY A 116 -3.46 6.64 16.21
CA GLY A 116 -3.81 6.34 14.83
C GLY A 116 -2.65 6.34 13.87
N GLY A 117 -2.95 6.35 12.56
CA GLY A 117 -1.96 6.36 11.49
C GLY A 117 -1.18 5.06 11.34
N GLY A 118 0.04 5.18 10.81
CA GLY A 118 0.87 4.04 10.47
C GLY A 118 0.49 3.39 9.15
N VAL A 119 1.46 2.79 8.49
CA VAL A 119 1.28 2.05 7.23
C VAL A 119 1.83 0.64 7.35
N LEU A 120 1.16 -0.30 6.69
CA LEU A 120 1.47 -1.71 6.71
C LEU A 120 1.38 -2.26 5.29
N CYS A 121 2.30 -3.13 4.94
CA CYS A 121 2.33 -3.78 3.64
C CYS A 121 2.59 -5.28 3.80
N TYR A 122 1.73 -6.08 3.22
CA TYR A 122 1.95 -7.50 3.03
C TYR A 122 2.36 -7.76 1.59
N VAL A 123 3.39 -8.57 1.40
CA VAL A 123 3.86 -9.00 0.08
C VAL A 123 3.90 -10.51 0.05
N SER A 124 3.25 -11.12 -0.94
CA SER A 124 3.31 -12.59 -1.14
C SER A 124 4.74 -13.09 -1.11
N THR A 125 4.99 -14.18 -0.38
CA THR A 125 6.33 -14.82 -0.29
C THR A 125 6.84 -15.33 -1.64
N ALA A 126 5.98 -15.42 -2.66
CA ALA A 126 6.37 -15.69 -4.03
C ALA A 126 7.18 -14.55 -4.68
N ILE A 127 7.13 -13.34 -4.11
CA ILE A 127 7.85 -12.15 -4.58
C ILE A 127 8.97 -11.84 -3.60
N GLN A 128 10.22 -11.87 -4.07
CA GLN A 128 11.34 -11.41 -3.27
C GLN A 128 11.16 -9.93 -2.95
N SER A 129 11.17 -9.60 -1.65
CA SER A 129 10.91 -8.23 -1.19
C SER A 129 11.69 -7.88 0.07
N TYR A 130 11.97 -6.60 0.27
CA TYR A 130 12.60 -6.09 1.48
C TYR A 130 12.40 -4.57 1.61
N VAL A 131 12.41 -4.09 2.83
CA VAL A 131 12.35 -2.65 3.12
C VAL A 131 13.60 -1.97 2.61
N VAL A 132 13.44 -0.84 1.97
CA VAL A 132 14.53 0.03 1.53
C VAL A 132 14.39 1.40 2.17
N SER A 133 15.49 1.86 2.76
CA SER A 133 15.56 3.20 3.33
C SER A 133 16.36 4.08 2.38
N PRO A 134 15.75 5.07 1.74
CA PRO A 134 16.50 6.05 0.97
C PRO A 134 17.36 6.87 1.92
N VAL A 135 18.65 7.02 1.58
CA VAL A 135 19.56 7.91 2.31
C VAL A 135 19.27 9.33 1.85
N VAL A 136 18.14 9.85 2.29
CA VAL A 136 17.72 11.22 2.05
C VAL A 136 17.54 11.86 3.43
N SER A 137 17.98 13.08 3.58
CA SER A 137 17.72 13.86 4.80
C SER A 137 16.21 14.08 4.93
N ALA A 138 15.55 13.12 5.56
CA ALA A 138 14.11 13.12 5.66
C ALA A 138 13.70 13.10 7.11
N SER A 139 12.64 13.78 7.39
CA SER A 139 12.01 13.66 8.67
C SER A 139 11.48 12.23 8.83
N SER A 140 11.81 11.61 9.95
CA SER A 140 11.18 10.38 10.42
C SER A 140 9.66 10.53 10.59
N GLU A 141 9.14 11.73 10.39
CA GLU A 141 7.75 12.14 10.62
C GLU A 141 6.79 11.70 9.51
N PHE A 142 7.29 11.50 8.28
CA PHE A 142 6.42 11.05 7.19
C PHE A 142 6.08 9.57 7.31
N GLU A 143 4.80 9.26 7.28
CA GLU A 143 4.30 7.88 7.30
C GLU A 143 4.35 7.30 5.90
N ILE A 144 5.55 7.00 5.45
CA ILE A 144 5.82 6.39 4.14
C ILE A 144 6.77 5.21 4.29
N LEU A 145 6.36 4.07 3.79
CA LEU A 145 7.10 2.81 3.78
C LEU A 145 7.56 2.51 2.36
N TRP A 146 8.86 2.31 2.18
CA TRP A 146 9.45 1.94 0.90
C TRP A 146 9.82 0.46 0.89
N VAL A 147 9.28 -0.30 -0.06
CA VAL A 147 9.55 -1.73 -0.24
C VAL A 147 10.07 -1.96 -1.66
N LEU A 148 11.21 -2.62 -1.78
CA LEU A 148 11.70 -3.10 -3.07
C LEU A 148 11.13 -4.47 -3.35
N LEU A 149 10.60 -4.65 -4.55
CA LEU A 149 10.01 -5.90 -5.03
C LEU A 149 10.79 -6.39 -6.25
N ARG A 150 11.04 -7.70 -6.28
CA ARG A 150 11.67 -8.39 -7.40
C ARG A 150 10.81 -9.57 -7.84
N PRO A 151 9.72 -9.32 -8.59
CA PRO A 151 8.94 -10.39 -9.20
C PRO A 151 9.84 -11.24 -10.12
N ARG A 152 9.51 -12.52 -10.25
CA ARG A 152 10.30 -13.45 -11.10
C ARG A 152 10.36 -13.02 -12.55
N VAL A 153 9.29 -12.40 -13.05
CA VAL A 153 9.17 -11.97 -14.44
C VAL A 153 8.69 -10.53 -14.49
N LEU A 154 9.53 -9.65 -14.98
CA LEU A 154 9.19 -8.25 -15.25
C LEU A 154 9.36 -7.96 -16.75
N PRO A 155 8.52 -7.07 -17.33
CA PRO A 155 8.73 -6.60 -18.70
C PRO A 155 10.08 -5.89 -18.81
N ARG A 156 10.82 -6.17 -19.89
CA ARG A 156 12.05 -5.40 -20.17
C ARG A 156 11.71 -3.95 -20.52
N PRO A 157 12.49 -2.97 -20.08
CA PRO A 157 13.79 -3.08 -19.41
C PRO A 157 13.74 -3.09 -17.86
N LEU A 158 12.59 -3.26 -17.24
CA LEU A 158 12.42 -3.11 -15.78
C LEU A 158 13.27 -4.13 -15.00
N SER A 159 13.93 -3.68 -13.94
CA SER A 159 14.76 -4.52 -13.07
C SER A 159 14.13 -4.82 -11.70
N CYS A 160 13.28 -3.94 -11.24
CA CYS A 160 12.59 -4.05 -9.96
C CYS A 160 11.39 -3.09 -9.91
N ILE A 161 10.57 -3.26 -8.89
CA ILE A 161 9.49 -2.33 -8.56
C ILE A 161 9.82 -1.73 -7.18
N VAL A 162 9.78 -0.41 -7.08
CA VAL A 162 9.86 0.32 -5.81
C VAL A 162 8.45 0.72 -5.42
N LEU A 163 7.94 0.08 -4.38
CA LEU A 163 6.62 0.36 -3.82
C LEU A 163 6.76 1.38 -2.69
N ALA A 164 5.95 2.43 -2.72
CA ALA A 164 5.74 3.34 -1.62
C ALA A 164 4.30 3.21 -1.11
N VAL A 165 4.15 2.88 0.16
CA VAL A 165 2.86 2.93 0.86
C VAL A 165 2.89 4.11 1.80
N LEU A 166 1.96 5.06 1.66
CA LEU A 166 1.97 6.26 2.47
C LEU A 166 0.58 6.61 3.02
N TYR A 167 0.61 7.24 4.18
CA TYR A 167 -0.54 7.88 4.78
C TYR A 167 -0.23 9.35 5.01
N VAL A 168 -1.07 10.23 4.45
CA VAL A 168 -0.96 11.67 4.64
C VAL A 168 -2.07 12.10 5.58
N PRO A 169 -1.75 12.48 6.82
CA PRO A 169 -2.75 12.96 7.75
C PRO A 169 -3.54 14.15 7.22
N PRO A 170 -4.86 14.25 7.48
CA PRO A 170 -5.70 15.32 6.94
C PRO A 170 -5.33 16.73 7.46
N TRP A 171 -4.57 16.81 8.56
CA TRP A 171 -4.11 18.09 9.12
C TRP A 171 -2.82 18.62 8.50
N TYR A 172 -2.24 17.94 7.47
CA TYR A 172 -1.04 18.46 6.83
C TYR A 172 -1.33 19.81 6.20
N ASN A 173 -0.53 20.80 6.61
CA ASN A 173 -0.56 22.13 6.04
C ASN A 173 0.26 22.19 4.72
N VAL A 174 0.31 23.35 4.11
CA VAL A 174 1.01 23.58 2.83
C VAL A 174 2.51 23.32 2.97
N GLU A 175 3.12 23.66 4.10
CA GLU A 175 4.55 23.49 4.36
C GLU A 175 4.91 22.01 4.47
N LEU A 176 4.16 21.22 5.27
CA LEU A 176 4.35 19.78 5.40
C LEU A 176 4.08 19.07 4.07
N SER A 177 3.06 19.47 3.34
CA SER A 177 2.76 18.92 2.02
C SER A 177 3.89 19.21 1.02
N ARG A 178 4.48 20.40 1.04
CA ARG A 178 5.63 20.74 0.21
C ARG A 178 6.87 19.92 0.60
N ALA A 179 7.11 19.77 1.90
CA ALA A 179 8.23 18.97 2.41
C ALA A 179 8.08 17.49 2.04
N LEU A 180 6.88 16.91 2.18
CA LEU A 180 6.59 15.54 1.76
C LEU A 180 6.80 15.35 0.25
N ARG A 181 6.33 16.30 -0.58
CA ARG A 181 6.56 16.28 -2.02
C ARG A 181 8.07 16.26 -2.35
N SER A 182 8.83 17.15 -1.74
CA SER A 182 10.30 17.23 -1.94
C SER A 182 10.98 15.94 -1.52
N TYR A 183 10.53 15.35 -0.41
CA TYR A 183 11.03 14.06 0.07
C TYR A 183 10.75 12.94 -0.93
N ILE A 184 9.52 12.79 -1.42
CA ILE A 184 9.17 11.75 -2.40
C ILE A 184 10.01 11.91 -3.68
N LEU A 185 10.18 13.13 -4.19
CA LEU A 185 11.01 13.41 -5.36
C LEU A 185 12.46 12.96 -5.15
N SER A 186 13.05 13.34 -4.02
CA SER A 186 14.42 12.97 -3.67
C SER A 186 14.60 11.45 -3.51
N CYS A 187 13.58 10.75 -2.97
CA CYS A 187 13.59 9.30 -2.87
C CYS A 187 13.55 8.63 -4.25
N VAL A 188 12.69 9.12 -5.15
CA VAL A 188 12.59 8.59 -6.52
C VAL A 188 13.91 8.77 -7.26
N ASP A 189 14.55 9.93 -7.14
CA ASP A 189 15.86 10.20 -7.77
C ASP A 189 16.95 9.31 -7.19
N PHE A 190 16.96 9.11 -5.87
CA PHE A 190 17.84 8.15 -5.21
C PHE A 190 17.67 6.74 -5.78
N PHE A 191 16.43 6.23 -5.88
CA PHE A 191 16.19 4.89 -6.40
C PHE A 191 16.52 4.77 -7.89
N ARG A 192 16.26 5.80 -8.71
CA ARG A 192 16.67 5.85 -10.11
C ARG A 192 18.18 5.80 -10.30
N THR A 193 18.93 6.37 -9.38
CA THR A 193 20.39 6.29 -9.38
C THR A 193 20.90 4.93 -8.94
N LYS A 194 20.22 4.33 -7.94
CA LYS A 194 20.63 3.07 -7.32
C LYS A 194 20.30 1.84 -8.16
N TYR A 195 19.15 1.84 -8.85
CA TYR A 195 18.67 0.70 -9.63
C TYR A 195 18.54 1.05 -11.10
N SER A 196 18.92 0.10 -11.96
CA SER A 196 18.72 0.26 -13.40
C SER A 196 17.25 0.07 -13.74
N HIS A 197 16.63 1.06 -14.36
CA HIS A 197 15.22 1.03 -14.84
C HIS A 197 14.21 0.55 -13.78
N PRO A 198 14.16 1.15 -12.57
CA PRO A 198 13.15 0.81 -11.58
C PRO A 198 11.78 1.29 -12.04
N SER A 199 10.75 0.49 -11.80
CA SER A 199 9.34 0.94 -11.84
C SER A 199 8.92 1.44 -10.47
N PHE A 200 7.92 2.33 -10.41
CA PHE A 200 7.42 2.87 -9.16
C PHE A 200 5.92 2.61 -9.04
N ILE A 201 5.51 2.19 -7.85
CA ILE A 201 4.11 2.16 -7.41
C ILE A 201 4.05 3.03 -6.17
N ILE A 202 3.27 4.10 -6.21
CA ILE A 202 3.03 4.99 -5.07
C ILE A 202 1.55 4.92 -4.77
N CYS A 203 1.20 4.38 -3.62
CA CYS A 203 -0.18 4.17 -3.20
C CYS A 203 -0.36 4.50 -1.72
N GLY A 204 -1.60 4.70 -1.30
CA GLY A 204 -1.91 5.04 0.07
C GLY A 204 -3.11 5.95 0.19
N ASP A 205 -3.31 6.49 1.37
CA ASP A 205 -4.32 7.50 1.64
C ASP A 205 -3.69 8.90 1.59
N PHE A 206 -3.98 9.61 0.54
CA PHE A 206 -3.41 10.93 0.28
C PHE A 206 -4.21 12.07 0.94
N ASN A 207 -5.44 11.81 1.39
CA ASN A 207 -6.35 12.85 1.90
C ASN A 207 -6.39 14.08 0.97
N SER A 208 -6.11 15.27 1.50
CA SER A 208 -6.09 16.53 0.73
C SER A 208 -4.76 16.81 0.01
N PHE A 209 -3.81 15.87 0.04
CA PHE A 209 -2.50 16.06 -0.59
C PHE A 209 -2.62 16.05 -2.12
N ASP A 210 -2.10 17.08 -2.76
CA ASP A 210 -2.07 17.19 -4.22
C ASP A 210 -1.13 16.15 -4.83
N THR A 211 -1.68 15.25 -5.62
CA THR A 211 -0.97 14.15 -6.29
C THR A 211 -0.57 14.45 -7.73
N ASP A 212 -0.90 15.60 -8.28
CA ASP A 212 -0.60 15.95 -9.68
C ASP A 212 0.89 15.89 -10.01
N PHE A 213 1.76 16.13 -9.02
CA PHE A 213 3.19 16.00 -9.22
C PHE A 213 3.62 14.54 -9.46
N CYS A 214 2.91 13.56 -8.89
CA CYS A 214 3.19 12.15 -9.12
C CYS A 214 3.00 11.78 -10.59
N TYR A 215 1.95 12.31 -11.23
CA TYR A 215 1.72 12.11 -12.67
C TYR A 215 2.85 12.72 -13.50
N LYS A 216 3.24 13.94 -13.18
CA LYS A 216 4.37 14.61 -13.84
C LYS A 216 5.67 13.84 -13.67
N LEU A 217 5.92 13.31 -12.46
CA LEU A 217 7.11 12.54 -12.13
C LEU A 217 7.20 11.24 -12.93
N LEU A 218 6.07 10.55 -13.14
CA LEU A 218 6.00 9.26 -13.82
C LEU A 218 5.99 9.38 -15.34
N HIS A 219 5.50 10.51 -15.89
CA HIS A 219 5.39 10.73 -17.32
C HIS A 219 6.61 11.39 -17.98
N PHE A 220 7.59 11.89 -17.20
CA PHE A 220 8.72 12.66 -17.74
C PHE A 220 9.88 11.82 -18.30
N LYS A 221 9.65 10.61 -18.82
CA LYS A 221 10.62 9.93 -19.70
C LYS A 221 9.95 9.07 -20.76
N GLN A 222 9.20 9.72 -21.65
CA GLN A 222 9.11 9.28 -23.04
C GLN A 222 9.81 10.34 -23.91
N MET A 223 11.09 10.21 -24.03
CA MET A 223 11.89 10.70 -25.15
C MET A 223 12.78 9.58 -25.64
#